data_01208b37e1f86512445644d24eb9a54b
#
_entry.id   01208b37e1f86512445644d24eb9a54b
#
_cell.length_a   1.000
_cell.length_b   1.000
_cell.length_c   1.000
_cell.angle_alpha   90.00
_cell.angle_beta   90.00
_cell.angle_gamma   90.00
#
_symmetry.space_group_name_H-M   'P 1'
#
loop_
_entity.id
_entity.type
_entity.pdbx_description
1 polymer ?
#
loop_
_entity_poly.entity_id
_entity_poly.type
_entity_poly.pdbx_seq_one_letter_code
_entity_poly.pdbx_strand_id
1 'polypeptide(L)'
;MQKLTVGLIGNPNSGKTTLFNQLTGARQRVGNWAGVTVERKEGVFATTDHQVTLVDLPGTYSLTTISSQTSLDEQIACHYILSGAADMLINVVDASNLERNLYLTLQLLELGIPCVVALNMLDIAEKQQVRIDIDALAARLGCPVIPLVSTRGRGIEALKIALDRHQANSDIELVHYPQPLLREADLLAQQMSAQIPPRQRRWLGLQMLEGDIYSRAYAGDAADKLDIALANLSDEIDDPALHIADARYQTIAAICDAVSNTLTAEPSRFTAAMDKVILNRFLGLPIFLFVMYLMFLLAINIGGALQPIFDAGSVAVFIHGIQWLGYTLHFPDWLTVFLAQGIGGGINTVLPLVPQIGMMYLFLSF
;
A
#
# COMPACT_ATOMS: atom_id res chain seq x y z
N MET A 1 -23.24 11.55 -26.10
CA MET A 1 -22.46 11.27 -24.88
C MET A 1 -21.39 12.33 -24.74
N GLN A 2 -21.35 13.04 -23.62
CA GLN A 2 -20.26 13.95 -23.30
C GLN A 2 -18.99 13.17 -22.99
N LYS A 3 -17.82 13.77 -23.24
CA LYS A 3 -16.54 13.16 -22.86
C LYS A 3 -16.23 13.51 -21.42
N LEU A 4 -15.82 12.53 -20.62
CA LEU A 4 -15.42 12.70 -19.24
C LEU A 4 -14.08 12.02 -19.02
N THR A 5 -13.09 12.71 -18.49
CA THR A 5 -11.79 12.16 -18.13
C THR A 5 -11.76 11.90 -16.63
N VAL A 6 -11.57 10.65 -16.25
CA VAL A 6 -11.59 10.20 -14.85
C VAL A 6 -10.23 9.62 -14.47
N GLY A 7 -9.63 10.15 -13.42
CA GLY A 7 -8.42 9.58 -12.81
C GLY A 7 -8.80 8.49 -11.80
N LEU A 8 -8.19 7.31 -11.91
CA LEU A 8 -8.33 6.23 -10.94
C LEU A 8 -7.11 6.23 -10.01
N ILE A 9 -7.34 6.50 -8.75
CA ILE A 9 -6.29 6.58 -7.73
C ILE A 9 -6.65 5.71 -6.51
N GLY A 10 -5.68 5.37 -5.70
CA GLY A 10 -5.86 4.63 -4.44
C GLY A 10 -4.55 4.04 -3.95
N ASN A 11 -4.57 3.57 -2.72
CA ASN A 11 -3.41 2.97 -2.08
C ASN A 11 -2.95 1.72 -2.85
N PRO A 12 -1.65 1.37 -2.79
CA PRO A 12 -1.19 0.08 -3.28
C PRO A 12 -2.00 -1.07 -2.67
N ASN A 13 -2.35 -2.04 -3.50
CA ASN A 13 -3.15 -3.22 -3.14
C ASN A 13 -4.62 -2.97 -2.75
N SER A 14 -5.17 -1.77 -2.92
CA SER A 14 -6.61 -1.48 -2.71
C SER A 14 -7.55 -2.14 -3.73
N GLY A 15 -7.00 -2.82 -4.74
CA GLY A 15 -7.77 -3.42 -5.83
C GLY A 15 -8.00 -2.51 -7.04
N LYS A 16 -7.22 -1.44 -7.17
CA LYS A 16 -7.27 -0.45 -8.26
C LYS A 16 -7.21 -1.08 -9.64
N THR A 17 -6.21 -1.91 -9.91
CA THR A 17 -6.04 -2.60 -11.20
C THR A 17 -7.21 -3.55 -11.51
N THR A 18 -7.76 -4.21 -10.49
CA THR A 18 -8.95 -5.07 -10.66
C THR A 18 -10.15 -4.25 -11.07
N LEU A 19 -10.40 -3.11 -10.42
CA LEU A 19 -11.47 -2.20 -10.77
C LEU A 19 -11.29 -1.61 -12.18
N PHE A 20 -10.07 -1.20 -12.52
CA PHE A 20 -9.74 -0.69 -13.86
C PHE A 20 -10.10 -1.72 -14.94
N ASN A 21 -9.70 -2.98 -14.76
CA ASN A 21 -9.99 -4.06 -15.71
C ASN A 21 -11.49 -4.37 -15.81
N GLN A 22 -12.22 -4.30 -14.70
CA GLN A 22 -13.68 -4.50 -14.68
C GLN A 22 -14.44 -3.39 -15.44
N LEU A 23 -13.99 -2.15 -15.33
CA LEU A 23 -14.62 -1.00 -16.00
C LEU A 23 -14.30 -0.96 -17.51
N THR A 24 -13.03 -1.21 -17.88
CA THR A 24 -12.53 -0.99 -19.25
C THR A 24 -12.51 -2.24 -20.12
N GLY A 25 -12.49 -3.42 -19.51
CA GLY A 25 -12.38 -4.70 -20.22
C GLY A 25 -11.15 -4.76 -21.11
N ALA A 26 -11.33 -5.19 -22.38
CA ALA A 26 -10.23 -5.29 -23.35
C ALA A 26 -9.88 -3.96 -24.04
N ARG A 27 -10.55 -2.86 -23.74
CA ARG A 27 -10.35 -1.54 -24.39
C ARG A 27 -9.36 -0.71 -23.62
N GLN A 28 -8.10 -1.15 -23.59
CA GLN A 28 -7.01 -0.50 -22.86
C GLN A 28 -5.91 -0.06 -23.82
N ARG A 29 -5.26 1.06 -23.50
CA ARG A 29 -4.03 1.53 -24.13
C ARG A 29 -2.96 1.60 -23.06
N VAL A 30 -1.78 1.11 -23.39
CA VAL A 30 -0.64 1.12 -22.49
C VAL A 30 0.45 1.99 -23.13
N GLY A 31 1.05 2.85 -22.34
CA GLY A 31 2.17 3.71 -22.72
C GLY A 31 2.99 4.03 -21.48
N ASN A 32 3.87 5.00 -21.56
CA ASN A 32 4.60 5.51 -20.40
C ASN A 32 4.16 6.93 -20.07
N TRP A 33 4.28 7.30 -18.81
CA TRP A 33 4.14 8.70 -18.40
C TRP A 33 5.24 9.54 -19.04
N ALA A 34 4.93 10.79 -19.38
CA ALA A 34 5.88 11.66 -20.08
C ALA A 34 7.19 11.82 -19.29
N GLY A 35 8.31 11.51 -19.96
CA GLY A 35 9.65 11.66 -19.40
C GLY A 35 10.12 10.63 -18.40
N VAL A 36 9.33 9.56 -18.16
CA VAL A 36 9.64 8.51 -17.16
C VAL A 36 9.33 7.12 -17.68
N THR A 37 9.86 6.08 -17.00
CA THR A 37 9.66 4.66 -17.36
C THR A 37 8.42 4.03 -16.70
N VAL A 38 7.63 4.80 -15.96
CA VAL A 38 6.41 4.32 -15.29
C VAL A 38 5.30 4.13 -16.31
N GLU A 39 4.63 2.99 -16.23
CA GLU A 39 3.55 2.61 -17.14
C GLU A 39 2.31 3.47 -16.93
N ARG A 40 1.75 4.00 -18.03
CA ARG A 40 0.48 4.71 -18.07
C ARG A 40 -0.56 3.85 -18.75
N LYS A 41 -1.63 3.53 -18.05
CA LYS A 41 -2.78 2.79 -18.59
C LYS A 41 -3.98 3.69 -18.75
N GLU A 42 -4.58 3.63 -19.94
CA GLU A 42 -5.82 4.31 -20.24
C GLU A 42 -6.84 3.31 -20.77
N GLY A 43 -8.07 3.45 -20.34
CA GLY A 43 -9.18 2.63 -20.83
C GLY A 43 -10.40 3.47 -21.11
N VAL A 44 -11.29 2.97 -21.95
CA VAL A 44 -12.53 3.67 -22.31
C VAL A 44 -13.72 2.79 -22.01
N PHE A 45 -14.70 3.34 -21.31
CA PHE A 45 -16.01 2.71 -21.09
C PHE A 45 -17.13 3.72 -21.24
N ALA A 46 -18.35 3.25 -21.32
CA ALA A 46 -19.54 4.09 -21.41
C ALA A 46 -20.36 3.99 -20.13
N THR A 47 -20.89 5.13 -19.70
CA THR A 47 -21.97 5.24 -18.75
C THR A 47 -23.26 5.60 -19.49
N THR A 48 -24.33 5.95 -18.80
CA THR A 48 -25.59 6.36 -19.43
C THR A 48 -25.41 7.67 -20.22
N ASP A 49 -24.69 8.66 -19.63
CA ASP A 49 -24.63 10.01 -20.18
C ASP A 49 -23.25 10.35 -20.78
N HIS A 50 -22.18 9.63 -20.35
CA HIS A 50 -20.81 9.96 -20.71
C HIS A 50 -20.06 8.82 -21.40
N GLN A 51 -19.14 9.21 -22.28
CA GLN A 51 -18.01 8.37 -22.70
C GLN A 51 -16.83 8.69 -21.80
N VAL A 52 -16.49 7.75 -20.91
CA VAL A 52 -15.46 7.94 -19.89
C VAL A 52 -14.12 7.45 -20.41
N THR A 53 -13.09 8.31 -20.35
CA THR A 53 -11.68 7.92 -20.46
C THR A 53 -11.14 7.75 -19.04
N LEU A 54 -10.82 6.53 -18.66
CA LEU A 54 -10.27 6.20 -17.36
C LEU A 54 -8.74 6.15 -17.45
N VAL A 55 -8.06 6.91 -16.61
CA VAL A 55 -6.58 6.95 -16.52
C VAL A 55 -6.17 6.30 -15.20
N ASP A 56 -5.42 5.21 -15.27
CA ASP A 56 -4.89 4.51 -14.09
C ASP A 56 -3.67 5.27 -13.57
N LEU A 57 -3.79 5.86 -12.39
CA LEU A 57 -2.68 6.55 -11.72
C LEU A 57 -1.86 5.53 -10.91
N PRO A 58 -0.54 5.74 -10.74
CA PRO A 58 0.24 4.93 -9.84
C PRO A 58 -0.36 4.90 -8.43
N GLY A 59 -0.23 3.76 -7.74
CA GLY A 59 -0.74 3.62 -6.38
C GLY A 59 0.10 4.42 -5.40
N THR A 60 -0.54 5.23 -4.57
CA THR A 60 0.13 6.06 -3.57
C THR A 60 -0.62 6.07 -2.25
N TYR A 61 0.10 6.28 -1.15
CA TYR A 61 -0.49 6.43 0.19
C TYR A 61 -0.77 7.89 0.54
N SER A 62 -0.08 8.81 -0.11
CA SER A 62 -0.15 10.26 0.11
C SER A 62 0.19 10.99 -1.17
N LEU A 63 -0.25 12.24 -1.27
CA LEU A 63 0.19 13.18 -2.31
C LEU A 63 1.38 14.04 -1.84
N THR A 64 1.89 13.85 -0.63
CA THR A 64 2.98 14.63 -0.05
C THR A 64 4.33 14.03 -0.40
N THR A 65 5.25 14.82 -0.97
CA THR A 65 6.59 14.42 -1.39
C THR A 65 7.66 15.06 -0.50
N ILE A 66 7.90 14.49 0.69
CA ILE A 66 8.79 15.09 1.71
C ILE A 66 10.27 14.90 1.40
N SER A 67 10.67 13.92 0.60
CA SER A 67 12.07 13.64 0.31
C SER A 67 12.34 13.45 -1.18
N SER A 68 13.58 13.71 -1.60
CA SER A 68 14.05 13.37 -2.96
C SER A 68 14.03 11.85 -3.25
N GLN A 69 13.82 11.02 -2.24
CA GLN A 69 13.62 9.58 -2.34
C GLN A 69 12.14 9.17 -2.39
N THR A 70 11.21 10.14 -2.38
CA THR A 70 9.78 9.89 -2.57
C THR A 70 9.56 9.18 -3.90
N SER A 71 8.69 8.19 -3.91
CA SER A 71 8.50 7.35 -5.08
C SER A 71 8.08 8.19 -6.29
N LEU A 72 8.63 7.89 -7.45
CA LEU A 72 8.25 8.52 -8.71
C LEU A 72 6.74 8.45 -8.95
N ASP A 73 6.11 7.42 -8.42
CA ASP A 73 4.67 7.16 -8.49
C ASP A 73 3.85 8.27 -7.82
N GLU A 74 4.27 8.74 -6.63
CA GLU A 74 3.60 9.82 -5.91
C GLU A 74 3.72 11.15 -6.64
N GLN A 75 4.90 11.43 -7.21
CA GLN A 75 5.12 12.64 -8.02
C GLN A 75 4.25 12.66 -9.28
N ILE A 76 4.12 11.52 -9.97
CA ILE A 76 3.27 11.38 -11.16
C ILE A 76 1.80 11.60 -10.81
N ALA A 77 1.33 10.95 -9.73
CA ALA A 77 -0.05 11.09 -9.28
C ALA A 77 -0.37 12.55 -8.91
N CYS A 78 0.48 13.19 -8.11
CA CYS A 78 0.33 14.58 -7.72
C CYS A 78 0.34 15.54 -8.94
N HIS A 79 1.31 15.37 -9.84
CA HIS A 79 1.40 16.18 -11.07
C HIS A 79 0.14 16.05 -11.94
N TYR A 80 -0.33 14.83 -12.16
CA TYR A 80 -1.52 14.59 -12.98
C TYR A 80 -2.77 15.24 -12.37
N ILE A 81 -2.94 15.11 -11.05
CA ILE A 81 -4.07 15.67 -10.32
C ILE A 81 -4.04 17.20 -10.37
N LEU A 82 -2.89 17.83 -10.11
CA LEU A 82 -2.75 19.29 -10.11
C LEU A 82 -2.79 19.90 -11.51
N SER A 83 -2.46 19.14 -12.55
CA SER A 83 -2.55 19.62 -13.94
C SER A 83 -3.98 19.88 -14.43
N GLY A 84 -5.01 19.42 -13.68
CA GLY A 84 -6.41 19.53 -14.10
C GLY A 84 -6.76 18.67 -15.31
N ALA A 85 -5.95 17.63 -15.61
CA ALA A 85 -6.19 16.72 -16.73
C ALA A 85 -7.38 15.77 -16.50
N ALA A 86 -7.78 15.57 -15.26
CA ALA A 86 -8.98 14.82 -14.89
C ALA A 86 -10.12 15.75 -14.50
N ASP A 87 -11.31 15.49 -15.04
CA ASP A 87 -12.55 16.17 -14.66
C ASP A 87 -13.05 15.68 -13.29
N MET A 88 -12.73 14.43 -12.94
CA MET A 88 -13.17 13.73 -11.73
C MET A 88 -12.18 12.64 -11.34
N LEU A 89 -12.19 12.25 -10.06
CA LEU A 89 -11.38 11.16 -9.53
C LEU A 89 -12.27 10.02 -9.00
N ILE A 90 -11.83 8.78 -9.22
CA ILE A 90 -12.28 7.61 -8.47
C ILE A 90 -11.18 7.24 -7.50
N ASN A 91 -11.44 7.37 -6.21
CA ASN A 91 -10.50 6.94 -5.17
C ASN A 91 -10.88 5.55 -4.67
N VAL A 92 -10.02 4.56 -4.91
CA VAL A 92 -10.23 3.17 -4.47
C VAL A 92 -9.72 3.00 -3.05
N VAL A 93 -10.63 2.75 -2.14
CA VAL A 93 -10.38 2.62 -0.69
C VAL A 93 -10.60 1.17 -0.28
N ASP A 94 -9.63 0.59 0.42
CA ASP A 94 -9.74 -0.74 1.01
C ASP A 94 -10.54 -0.67 2.32
N ALA A 95 -11.72 -1.26 2.33
CA ALA A 95 -12.62 -1.31 3.48
C ALA A 95 -12.02 -2.05 4.69
N SER A 96 -11.12 -3.01 4.46
CA SER A 96 -10.47 -3.77 5.54
C SER A 96 -9.37 -2.97 6.26
N ASN A 97 -8.88 -1.87 5.64
CA ASN A 97 -7.85 -0.98 6.16
C ASN A 97 -8.27 0.49 5.99
N LEU A 98 -9.49 0.81 6.43
CA LEU A 98 -10.13 2.10 6.17
C LEU A 98 -9.28 3.28 6.63
N GLU A 99 -8.79 3.25 7.87
CA GLU A 99 -8.00 4.32 8.49
C GLU A 99 -6.80 4.72 7.63
N ARG A 100 -6.02 3.75 7.18
CA ARG A 100 -4.84 4.00 6.34
C ARG A 100 -5.18 4.57 4.97
N ASN A 101 -6.32 4.17 4.40
CA ASN A 101 -6.74 4.60 3.06
C ASN A 101 -7.40 5.99 3.07
N LEU A 102 -8.00 6.40 4.19
CA LEU A 102 -8.63 7.71 4.31
C LEU A 102 -7.64 8.87 4.29
N TYR A 103 -6.35 8.65 4.57
CA TYR A 103 -5.34 9.72 4.52
C TYR A 103 -5.23 10.32 3.12
N LEU A 104 -5.09 9.49 2.09
CA LEU A 104 -5.12 9.92 0.69
C LEU A 104 -6.48 10.54 0.35
N THR A 105 -7.58 9.94 0.82
CA THR A 105 -8.93 10.44 0.57
C THR A 105 -9.11 11.87 1.06
N LEU A 106 -8.65 12.18 2.27
CA LEU A 106 -8.73 13.55 2.80
C LEU A 106 -7.94 14.54 1.95
N GLN A 107 -6.72 14.21 1.54
CA GLN A 107 -5.91 15.07 0.68
C GLN A 107 -6.60 15.36 -0.66
N LEU A 108 -7.24 14.35 -1.28
CA LEU A 108 -8.00 14.52 -2.52
C LEU A 108 -9.22 15.44 -2.32
N LEU A 109 -9.92 15.30 -1.22
CA LEU A 109 -11.09 16.12 -0.90
C LEU A 109 -10.70 17.56 -0.54
N GLU A 110 -9.58 17.76 0.16
CA GLU A 110 -9.01 19.09 0.44
C GLU A 110 -8.66 19.87 -0.85
N LEU A 111 -8.19 19.17 -1.89
CA LEU A 111 -7.92 19.75 -3.21
C LEU A 111 -9.18 20.28 -3.91
N GLY A 112 -10.37 19.81 -3.50
CA GLY A 112 -11.65 20.21 -4.05
C GLY A 112 -11.96 19.66 -5.44
N ILE A 113 -11.25 18.62 -5.89
CA ILE A 113 -11.54 17.95 -7.16
C ILE A 113 -12.73 17.01 -6.94
N PRO A 114 -13.71 16.96 -7.89
CA PRO A 114 -14.81 16.02 -7.80
C PRO A 114 -14.30 14.58 -7.61
N CYS A 115 -14.72 13.92 -6.53
CA CYS A 115 -14.22 12.60 -6.15
C CYS A 115 -15.35 11.66 -5.77
N VAL A 116 -15.31 10.43 -6.29
CA VAL A 116 -16.16 9.33 -5.87
C VAL A 116 -15.30 8.29 -5.16
N VAL A 117 -15.66 7.92 -3.95
CA VAL A 117 -14.97 6.87 -3.19
C VAL A 117 -15.53 5.50 -3.59
N ALA A 118 -14.68 4.67 -4.14
CA ALA A 118 -14.94 3.28 -4.46
C ALA A 118 -14.49 2.40 -3.27
N LEU A 119 -15.40 2.13 -2.33
CA LEU A 119 -15.12 1.36 -1.12
C LEU A 119 -15.07 -0.14 -1.44
N ASN A 120 -13.88 -0.64 -1.69
CA ASN A 120 -13.61 -1.99 -2.17
C ASN A 120 -13.27 -2.96 -1.01
N MET A 121 -13.23 -4.26 -1.31
CA MET A 121 -12.87 -5.31 -0.34
C MET A 121 -13.83 -5.43 0.86
N LEU A 122 -15.10 -5.08 0.68
CA LEU A 122 -16.11 -5.21 1.73
C LEU A 122 -16.27 -6.66 2.20
N ASP A 123 -16.09 -7.64 1.32
CA ASP A 123 -16.13 -9.06 1.67
C ASP A 123 -14.97 -9.48 2.59
N ILE A 124 -13.84 -8.77 2.55
CA ILE A 124 -12.71 -8.96 3.46
C ILE A 124 -13.01 -8.29 4.80
N ALA A 125 -13.50 -7.04 4.79
CA ALA A 125 -13.90 -6.33 5.99
C ALA A 125 -14.99 -7.10 6.78
N GLU A 126 -16.01 -7.63 6.08
CA GLU A 126 -17.04 -8.48 6.70
C GLU A 126 -16.47 -9.75 7.34
N LYS A 127 -15.48 -10.41 6.71
CA LYS A 127 -14.79 -11.57 7.30
C LYS A 127 -13.99 -11.20 8.56
N GLN A 128 -13.47 -9.98 8.61
CA GLN A 128 -12.80 -9.42 9.78
C GLN A 128 -13.79 -8.87 10.82
N GLN A 129 -15.10 -9.05 10.59
CA GLN A 129 -16.18 -8.58 11.45
C GLN A 129 -16.24 -7.03 11.58
N VAL A 130 -15.69 -6.33 10.61
CA VAL A 130 -15.80 -4.88 10.47
C VAL A 130 -17.00 -4.58 9.60
N ARG A 131 -17.97 -3.83 10.13
CA ARG A 131 -19.09 -3.28 9.38
C ARG A 131 -18.92 -1.77 9.28
N ILE A 132 -19.02 -1.26 8.05
CA ILE A 132 -18.90 0.17 7.76
C ILE A 132 -20.29 0.68 7.38
N ASP A 133 -20.72 1.73 8.04
CA ASP A 133 -21.91 2.49 7.65
C ASP A 133 -21.54 3.39 6.47
N ILE A 134 -21.97 2.98 5.26
CA ILE A 134 -21.61 3.63 3.99
C ILE A 134 -22.26 5.01 3.88
N ASP A 135 -23.49 5.16 4.34
CA ASP A 135 -24.22 6.42 4.27
C ASP A 135 -23.61 7.44 5.24
N ALA A 136 -23.27 7.00 6.45
CA ALA A 136 -22.56 7.82 7.42
C ALA A 136 -21.17 8.22 6.90
N LEU A 137 -20.44 7.32 6.25
CA LEU A 137 -19.14 7.63 5.65
C LEU A 137 -19.28 8.66 4.52
N ALA A 138 -20.25 8.49 3.62
CA ALA A 138 -20.52 9.45 2.55
C ALA A 138 -20.89 10.84 3.09
N ALA A 139 -21.72 10.88 4.13
CA ALA A 139 -22.10 12.14 4.79
C ALA A 139 -20.90 12.85 5.46
N ARG A 140 -20.00 12.06 6.09
CA ARG A 140 -18.80 12.60 6.73
C ARG A 140 -17.75 13.08 5.73
N LEU A 141 -17.56 12.37 4.62
CA LEU A 141 -16.60 12.75 3.57
C LEU A 141 -17.14 13.84 2.64
N GLY A 142 -18.45 14.06 2.60
CA GLY A 142 -19.09 15.01 1.68
C GLY A 142 -18.99 14.62 0.21
N CYS A 143 -18.79 13.33 -0.09
CA CYS A 143 -18.71 12.79 -1.44
C CYS A 143 -19.40 11.41 -1.52
N PRO A 144 -19.80 10.95 -2.72
CA PRO A 144 -20.40 9.63 -2.89
C PRO A 144 -19.43 8.52 -2.49
N VAL A 145 -19.92 7.55 -1.71
CA VAL A 145 -19.19 6.32 -1.36
C VAL A 145 -19.95 5.13 -1.93
N ILE A 146 -19.31 4.41 -2.82
CA ILE A 146 -19.93 3.28 -3.53
C ILE A 146 -19.32 1.96 -3.03
N PRO A 147 -20.14 1.07 -2.44
CA PRO A 147 -19.67 -0.23 -1.98
C PRO A 147 -19.32 -1.15 -3.14
N LEU A 148 -18.11 -1.74 -3.10
CA LEU A 148 -17.59 -2.60 -4.15
C LEU A 148 -17.03 -3.93 -3.64
N VAL A 149 -17.13 -4.94 -4.49
CA VAL A 149 -16.30 -6.15 -4.46
C VAL A 149 -15.79 -6.35 -5.89
N SER A 150 -14.68 -5.68 -6.21
CA SER A 150 -14.16 -5.60 -7.59
C SER A 150 -13.90 -6.97 -8.20
N THR A 151 -13.43 -7.96 -7.41
CA THR A 151 -13.19 -9.33 -7.89
C THR A 151 -14.44 -10.04 -8.37
N ARG A 152 -15.63 -9.63 -7.91
CA ARG A 152 -16.94 -10.19 -8.29
C ARG A 152 -17.76 -9.28 -9.18
N GLY A 153 -17.25 -8.11 -9.56
CA GLY A 153 -17.97 -7.10 -10.32
C GLY A 153 -19.16 -6.46 -9.58
N ARG A 154 -19.27 -6.68 -8.25
CA ARG A 154 -20.40 -6.15 -7.46
C ARG A 154 -20.19 -4.64 -7.24
N GLY A 155 -21.22 -3.85 -7.51
CA GLY A 155 -21.22 -2.40 -7.31
C GLY A 155 -20.75 -1.58 -8.53
N ILE A 156 -20.27 -2.20 -9.62
CA ILE A 156 -19.76 -1.52 -10.82
C ILE A 156 -20.81 -0.62 -11.46
N GLU A 157 -22.06 -1.09 -11.60
CA GLU A 157 -23.13 -0.27 -12.19
C GLU A 157 -23.52 0.90 -11.29
N ALA A 158 -23.51 0.72 -9.97
CA ALA A 158 -23.74 1.82 -9.03
C ALA A 158 -22.62 2.88 -9.13
N LEU A 159 -21.37 2.47 -9.34
CA LEU A 159 -20.25 3.38 -9.57
C LEU A 159 -20.45 4.18 -10.87
N LYS A 160 -20.87 3.54 -11.97
CA LYS A 160 -21.14 4.25 -13.23
C LYS A 160 -22.27 5.28 -13.08
N ILE A 161 -23.33 4.94 -12.36
CA ILE A 161 -24.43 5.87 -12.07
C ILE A 161 -23.93 7.05 -11.21
N ALA A 162 -23.05 6.78 -10.23
CA ALA A 162 -22.48 7.84 -9.40
C ALA A 162 -21.61 8.80 -10.21
N LEU A 163 -20.86 8.32 -11.20
CA LEU A 163 -20.07 9.16 -12.09
C LEU A 163 -20.94 10.09 -12.93
N ASP A 164 -22.09 9.61 -13.42
CA ASP A 164 -23.01 10.44 -14.21
C ASP A 164 -23.69 11.56 -13.40
N ARG A 165 -23.92 11.34 -12.09
CA ARG A 165 -24.66 12.25 -11.22
C ARG A 165 -23.77 13.23 -10.45
N HIS A 166 -22.50 12.89 -10.27
CA HIS A 166 -21.62 13.65 -9.39
C HIS A 166 -20.98 14.82 -10.16
N GLN A 167 -21.19 16.05 -9.67
CA GLN A 167 -20.66 17.27 -10.28
C GLN A 167 -19.61 17.97 -9.42
N ALA A 168 -19.76 17.94 -8.09
CA ALA A 168 -18.83 18.53 -7.14
C ALA A 168 -18.99 17.91 -5.76
N ASN A 169 -17.92 17.92 -4.98
CA ASN A 169 -17.98 17.55 -3.57
C ASN A 169 -18.67 18.66 -2.77
N SER A 170 -19.26 18.28 -1.63
CA SER A 170 -19.78 19.26 -0.68
C SER A 170 -18.66 20.19 -0.20
N ASP A 171 -19.01 21.45 0.04
CA ASP A 171 -18.07 22.46 0.52
C ASP A 171 -17.87 22.34 2.05
N ILE A 172 -17.40 21.17 2.49
CA ILE A 172 -17.18 20.85 3.90
C ILE A 172 -15.69 21.00 4.20
N GLU A 173 -15.38 21.75 5.24
CA GLU A 173 -14.03 21.78 5.81
C GLU A 173 -13.86 20.53 6.68
N LEU A 174 -13.18 19.51 6.12
CA LEU A 174 -13.08 18.18 6.75
C LEU A 174 -12.06 18.16 7.89
N VAL A 175 -10.91 18.81 7.68
CA VAL A 175 -9.79 18.78 8.61
C VAL A 175 -9.70 20.13 9.34
N HIS A 176 -9.70 20.10 10.66
CA HIS A 176 -9.54 21.29 11.47
C HIS A 176 -8.08 21.51 11.83
N TYR A 177 -7.41 22.36 11.06
CA TYR A 177 -6.04 22.74 11.33
C TYR A 177 -5.96 23.84 12.38
N PRO A 178 -4.86 23.92 13.17
CA PRO A 178 -4.57 25.05 14.04
C PRO A 178 -4.59 26.39 13.29
N GLN A 179 -5.18 27.42 13.89
CA GLN A 179 -5.33 28.73 13.27
C GLN A 179 -4.02 29.35 12.76
N PRO A 180 -2.87 29.24 13.47
CA PRO A 180 -1.59 29.74 12.96
C PRO A 180 -1.20 29.11 11.62
N LEU A 181 -1.39 27.79 11.44
CA LEU A 181 -1.11 27.10 10.18
C LEU A 181 -2.00 27.58 9.06
N LEU A 182 -3.30 27.75 9.30
CA LEU A 182 -4.24 28.27 8.29
C LEU A 182 -3.88 29.68 7.86
N ARG A 183 -3.51 30.54 8.81
CA ARG A 183 -3.09 31.93 8.53
C ARG A 183 -1.88 31.98 7.59
N GLU A 184 -0.82 31.24 7.89
CA GLU A 184 0.39 31.23 7.06
C GLU A 184 0.14 30.52 5.71
N ALA A 185 -0.65 29.42 5.69
CA ALA A 185 -1.05 28.77 4.44
C ALA A 185 -1.86 29.71 3.53
N ASP A 186 -2.78 30.51 4.09
CA ASP A 186 -3.55 31.50 3.31
C ASP A 186 -2.69 32.64 2.82
N LEU A 187 -1.70 33.11 3.59
CA LEU A 187 -0.71 34.10 3.16
C LEU A 187 0.14 33.58 1.99
N LEU A 188 0.61 32.36 2.06
CA LEU A 188 1.31 31.72 0.94
C LEU A 188 0.39 31.56 -0.28
N ALA A 189 -0.87 31.15 -0.08
CA ALA A 189 -1.85 31.00 -1.14
C ALA A 189 -2.14 32.31 -1.90
N GLN A 190 -2.08 33.46 -1.22
CA GLN A 190 -2.28 34.77 -1.83
C GLN A 190 -1.13 35.18 -2.78
N GLN A 191 0.07 34.62 -2.60
CA GLN A 191 1.24 34.86 -3.45
C GLN A 191 1.26 33.99 -4.70
N MET A 192 0.41 32.93 -4.74
CA MET A 192 0.34 32.02 -5.88
C MET A 192 -0.46 32.59 -7.03
N SER A 193 -0.21 32.09 -8.24
CA SER A 193 -0.92 32.48 -9.45
C SER A 193 -2.44 32.38 -9.29
N ALA A 194 -3.16 33.42 -9.75
CA ALA A 194 -4.62 33.43 -9.75
C ALA A 194 -5.25 32.36 -10.67
N GLN A 195 -4.47 31.75 -11.56
CA GLN A 195 -4.91 30.64 -12.40
C GLN A 195 -5.14 29.36 -11.61
N ILE A 196 -4.48 29.20 -10.45
CA ILE A 196 -4.69 28.08 -9.57
C ILE A 196 -5.97 28.30 -8.76
N PRO A 197 -6.91 27.32 -8.70
CA PRO A 197 -8.14 27.44 -7.92
C PRO A 197 -7.87 27.75 -6.42
N PRO A 198 -8.70 28.54 -5.75
CA PRO A 198 -8.45 28.96 -4.35
C PRO A 198 -8.21 27.80 -3.37
N ARG A 199 -8.98 26.71 -3.50
CA ARG A 199 -8.81 25.49 -2.66
C ARG A 199 -7.45 24.84 -2.90
N GLN A 200 -7.04 24.72 -4.15
CA GLN A 200 -5.72 24.15 -4.49
C GLN A 200 -4.59 25.03 -3.96
N ARG A 201 -4.72 26.37 -4.02
CA ARG A 201 -3.72 27.27 -3.45
C ARG A 201 -3.56 27.10 -1.94
N ARG A 202 -4.67 27.01 -1.19
CA ARG A 202 -4.63 26.74 0.26
C ARG A 202 -4.01 25.39 0.56
N TRP A 203 -4.40 24.35 -0.17
CA TRP A 203 -3.81 23.02 -0.05
C TRP A 203 -2.30 23.04 -0.32
N LEU A 204 -1.85 23.70 -1.38
CA LEU A 204 -0.44 23.88 -1.70
C LEU A 204 0.30 24.63 -0.58
N GLY A 205 -0.31 25.65 0.01
CA GLY A 205 0.24 26.36 1.16
C GLY A 205 0.49 25.44 2.36
N LEU A 206 -0.50 24.60 2.71
CA LEU A 206 -0.36 23.58 3.77
C LEU A 206 0.73 22.56 3.43
N GLN A 207 0.79 22.07 2.18
CA GLN A 207 1.82 21.14 1.75
C GLN A 207 3.24 21.73 1.82
N MET A 208 3.40 23.01 1.46
CA MET A 208 4.68 23.71 1.60
C MET A 208 5.11 23.78 3.07
N LEU A 209 4.18 24.08 3.99
CA LEU A 209 4.45 24.09 5.44
C LEU A 209 4.74 22.67 5.99
N GLU A 210 4.18 21.63 5.39
CA GLU A 210 4.46 20.22 5.68
C GLU A 210 5.85 19.78 5.16
N GLY A 211 6.50 20.63 4.31
CA GLY A 211 7.81 20.35 3.76
C GLY A 211 7.79 19.67 2.39
N ASP A 212 6.67 19.71 1.67
CA ASP A 212 6.52 19.09 0.35
C ASP A 212 7.35 19.81 -0.71
N ILE A 213 8.32 19.11 -1.29
CA ILE A 213 9.26 19.63 -2.28
C ILE A 213 8.54 19.95 -3.60
N TYR A 214 7.56 19.10 -3.99
CA TYR A 214 6.84 19.29 -5.24
C TYR A 214 5.94 20.52 -5.20
N SER A 215 5.19 20.70 -4.12
CA SER A 215 4.33 21.87 -3.91
C SER A 215 5.14 23.16 -3.88
N ARG A 216 6.34 23.13 -3.27
CA ARG A 216 7.29 24.26 -3.29
C ARG A 216 7.69 24.61 -4.73
N ALA A 217 8.03 23.63 -5.55
CA ALA A 217 8.40 23.85 -6.94
C ALA A 217 7.21 24.36 -7.81
N TYR A 218 5.99 23.89 -7.49
CA TYR A 218 4.77 24.25 -8.21
C TYR A 218 4.22 25.65 -7.84
N ALA A 219 4.48 26.10 -6.61
CA ALA A 219 3.94 27.35 -6.07
C ALA A 219 4.59 28.63 -6.63
N GLY A 220 5.68 28.53 -7.41
CA GLY A 220 6.35 29.69 -8.01
C GLY A 220 6.85 30.69 -6.96
N ASP A 221 6.50 31.97 -7.12
CA ASP A 221 6.98 33.08 -6.26
C ASP A 221 6.60 32.93 -4.78
N ALA A 222 5.58 32.13 -4.47
CA ALA A 222 5.20 31.82 -3.08
C ALA A 222 6.28 31.01 -2.35
N ALA A 223 7.12 30.25 -3.07
CA ALA A 223 8.20 29.46 -2.48
C ALA A 223 9.25 30.34 -1.77
N ASP A 224 9.49 31.56 -2.24
CA ASP A 224 10.44 32.52 -1.65
C ASP A 224 9.96 33.07 -0.30
N LYS A 225 8.65 32.93 0.01
CA LYS A 225 8.04 33.37 1.27
C LYS A 225 7.96 32.26 2.31
N LEU A 226 8.29 31.03 1.96
CA LEU A 226 8.15 29.86 2.85
C LEU A 226 8.99 30.03 4.13
N ASP A 227 10.25 30.47 4.01
CA ASP A 227 11.15 30.62 5.16
C ASP A 227 10.62 31.67 6.14
N ILE A 228 9.95 32.73 5.62
CA ILE A 228 9.30 33.75 6.44
C ILE A 228 8.08 33.16 7.15
N ALA A 229 7.26 32.39 6.46
CA ALA A 229 6.08 31.73 7.04
C ALA A 229 6.49 30.74 8.14
N LEU A 230 7.55 29.96 7.93
CA LEU A 230 8.07 29.03 8.95
C LEU A 230 8.65 29.79 10.17
N ALA A 231 9.34 30.91 9.95
CA ALA A 231 9.82 31.76 11.04
C ALA A 231 8.65 32.36 11.86
N ASN A 232 7.56 32.79 11.21
CA ASN A 232 6.37 33.28 11.90
C ASN A 232 5.68 32.22 12.74
N LEU A 233 5.76 30.95 12.31
CA LEU A 233 5.16 29.81 13.04
C LEU A 233 6.00 29.35 14.22
N SER A 234 7.32 29.58 14.22
CA SER A 234 8.26 29.02 15.18
C SER A 234 7.95 29.36 16.65
N ASP A 235 7.28 30.50 16.92
CA ASP A 235 6.86 30.91 18.26
C ASP A 235 5.58 30.21 18.74
N GLU A 236 4.73 29.73 17.82
CA GLU A 236 3.42 29.16 18.13
C GLU A 236 3.37 27.64 17.87
N ILE A 237 4.19 27.13 16.94
CA ILE A 237 4.17 25.73 16.48
C ILE A 237 5.61 25.27 16.22
N ASP A 238 6.07 24.28 17.00
CA ASP A 238 7.44 23.75 16.88
C ASP A 238 7.69 22.99 15.57
N ASP A 239 6.73 22.14 15.16
CA ASP A 239 6.82 21.29 13.96
C ASP A 239 5.52 21.36 13.16
N PRO A 240 5.44 22.22 12.12
CA PRO A 240 4.25 22.34 11.29
C PRO A 240 3.82 21.04 10.62
N ALA A 241 4.78 20.21 10.16
CA ALA A 241 4.50 18.94 9.48
C ALA A 241 3.80 17.95 10.42
N LEU A 242 4.28 17.88 11.68
CA LEU A 242 3.67 17.02 12.70
C LEU A 242 2.24 17.46 13.01
N HIS A 243 1.99 18.75 13.16
CA HIS A 243 0.65 19.27 13.45
C HIS A 243 -0.34 19.08 12.30
N ILE A 244 0.12 19.20 11.05
CA ILE A 244 -0.69 18.93 9.85
C ILE A 244 -1.06 17.44 9.80
N ALA A 245 -0.08 16.56 9.99
CA ALA A 245 -0.32 15.11 10.01
C ALA A 245 -1.27 14.72 11.15
N ASP A 246 -1.06 15.24 12.36
CA ASP A 246 -1.89 14.96 13.54
C ASP A 246 -3.35 15.39 13.31
N ALA A 247 -3.60 16.57 12.78
CA ALA A 247 -4.94 17.03 12.44
C ALA A 247 -5.66 16.10 11.45
N ARG A 248 -4.96 15.61 10.43
CA ARG A 248 -5.52 14.61 9.50
C ARG A 248 -5.81 13.29 10.19
N TYR A 249 -4.87 12.76 10.99
CA TYR A 249 -5.09 11.50 11.71
C TYR A 249 -6.21 11.59 12.75
N GLN A 250 -6.34 12.69 13.48
CA GLN A 250 -7.46 12.91 14.39
C GLN A 250 -8.80 12.94 13.67
N THR A 251 -8.85 13.58 12.50
CA THR A 251 -10.05 13.59 11.65
C THR A 251 -10.39 12.18 11.16
N ILE A 252 -9.40 11.42 10.71
CA ILE A 252 -9.57 10.03 10.26
C ILE A 252 -10.09 9.15 11.39
N ALA A 253 -9.48 9.24 12.57
CA ALA A 253 -9.92 8.49 13.76
C ALA A 253 -11.38 8.80 14.10
N ALA A 254 -11.76 10.07 14.12
CA ALA A 254 -13.14 10.50 14.40
C ALA A 254 -14.13 9.99 13.32
N ILE A 255 -13.72 9.94 12.05
CA ILE A 255 -14.55 9.35 10.98
C ILE A 255 -14.67 7.84 11.19
N CYS A 256 -13.57 7.13 11.38
CA CYS A 256 -13.56 5.68 11.58
C CYS A 256 -14.39 5.25 12.78
N ASP A 257 -14.25 5.93 13.92
CA ASP A 257 -15.03 5.65 15.13
C ASP A 257 -16.55 5.86 14.93
N ALA A 258 -16.92 6.84 14.10
CA ALA A 258 -18.32 7.13 13.83
C ALA A 258 -18.97 6.17 12.82
N VAL A 259 -18.19 5.57 11.89
CA VAL A 259 -18.72 4.77 10.78
C VAL A 259 -18.41 3.28 10.89
N SER A 260 -17.36 2.89 11.63
CA SER A 260 -17.01 1.49 11.80
C SER A 260 -17.59 0.92 13.09
N ASN A 261 -18.60 0.10 12.95
CA ASN A 261 -19.01 -0.79 14.03
C ASN A 261 -18.18 -2.08 13.89
N THR A 262 -17.06 -2.15 14.62
CA THR A 262 -16.51 -3.44 14.95
C THR A 262 -17.58 -4.15 15.76
N LEU A 263 -18.24 -5.14 15.15
CA LEU A 263 -18.95 -6.11 15.94
C LEU A 263 -17.86 -6.69 16.84
N THR A 264 -17.84 -6.27 18.08
CA THR A 264 -16.90 -6.76 19.07
C THR A 264 -16.99 -8.29 19.11
N ALA A 265 -16.27 -8.95 18.21
CA ALA A 265 -15.64 -10.17 18.60
C ALA A 265 -14.59 -9.69 19.61
N GLU A 266 -14.92 -9.74 20.91
CA GLU A 266 -13.88 -9.84 21.92
C GLU A 266 -12.87 -10.81 21.34
N PRO A 267 -11.57 -10.43 21.17
CA PRO A 267 -10.54 -11.38 20.74
C PRO A 267 -10.79 -12.61 21.59
N SER A 268 -10.92 -13.78 20.97
CA SER A 268 -11.42 -14.95 21.69
C SER A 268 -10.73 -14.93 23.03
N ARG A 269 -11.44 -15.14 24.15
CA ARG A 269 -10.85 -15.03 25.51
C ARG A 269 -9.56 -15.82 25.62
N PHE A 270 -9.44 -16.83 24.75
CA PHE A 270 -8.24 -17.65 24.58
C PHE A 270 -7.09 -16.87 23.93
N THR A 271 -7.32 -16.13 22.82
CA THR A 271 -6.28 -15.34 22.14
C THR A 271 -5.78 -14.21 23.02
N ALA A 272 -6.69 -13.48 23.67
CA ALA A 272 -6.33 -12.41 24.61
C ALA A 272 -5.58 -12.94 25.86
N ALA A 273 -5.94 -14.12 26.34
CA ALA A 273 -5.23 -14.77 27.44
C ALA A 273 -3.84 -15.25 27.00
N MET A 274 -3.71 -15.81 25.80
CA MET A 274 -2.42 -16.19 25.22
C MET A 274 -1.52 -14.98 25.01
N ASP A 275 -2.03 -13.90 24.42
CA ASP A 275 -1.26 -12.67 24.20
C ASP A 275 -0.75 -12.08 25.51
N LYS A 276 -1.58 -12.07 26.55
CA LYS A 276 -1.18 -11.61 27.89
C LYS A 276 -0.05 -12.44 28.50
N VAL A 277 0.00 -13.75 28.21
CA VAL A 277 1.06 -14.65 28.70
C VAL A 277 2.32 -14.54 27.85
N ILE A 278 2.17 -14.55 26.52
CA ILE A 278 3.30 -14.54 25.56
C ILE A 278 4.02 -13.17 25.57
N LEU A 279 3.26 -12.09 25.65
CA LEU A 279 3.81 -10.71 25.67
C LEU A 279 4.21 -10.26 27.08
N ASN A 280 4.11 -11.12 28.08
CA ASN A 280 4.53 -10.77 29.43
C ASN A 280 6.05 -10.56 29.48
N ARG A 281 6.48 -9.43 30.05
CA ARG A 281 7.90 -9.04 30.15
C ARG A 281 8.82 -10.09 30.81
N PHE A 282 8.30 -10.86 31.80
CA PHE A 282 9.06 -11.87 32.52
C PHE A 282 8.89 -13.28 31.92
N LEU A 283 7.71 -13.60 31.39
CA LEU A 283 7.41 -14.92 30.83
C LEU A 283 7.77 -15.02 29.35
N GLY A 284 7.82 -13.92 28.62
CA GLY A 284 8.08 -13.91 27.19
C GLY A 284 9.43 -14.52 26.82
N LEU A 285 10.51 -14.22 27.57
CA LEU A 285 11.83 -14.81 27.31
C LEU A 285 11.88 -16.32 27.58
N PRO A 286 11.40 -16.86 28.71
CA PRO A 286 11.28 -18.31 28.91
C PRO A 286 10.42 -19.02 27.87
N ILE A 287 9.28 -18.43 27.49
CA ILE A 287 8.39 -19.00 26.46
C ILE A 287 9.10 -19.02 25.11
N PHE A 288 9.76 -17.94 24.72
CA PHE A 288 10.54 -17.89 23.48
C PHE A 288 11.63 -18.99 23.45
N LEU A 289 12.41 -19.12 24.51
CA LEU A 289 13.44 -20.16 24.61
C LEU A 289 12.84 -21.58 24.56
N PHE A 290 11.69 -21.80 25.18
CA PHE A 290 10.98 -23.06 25.11
C PHE A 290 10.48 -23.40 23.70
N VAL A 291 9.88 -22.41 23.01
CA VAL A 291 9.44 -22.58 21.62
C VAL A 291 10.62 -22.84 20.69
N MET A 292 11.72 -22.10 20.86
CA MET A 292 12.96 -22.34 20.11
C MET A 292 13.53 -23.73 20.35
N TYR A 293 13.57 -24.16 21.61
CA TYR A 293 13.99 -25.53 21.97
C TYR A 293 13.11 -26.57 21.29
N LEU A 294 11.79 -26.41 21.34
CA LEU A 294 10.84 -27.34 20.71
C LEU A 294 11.04 -27.39 19.20
N MET A 295 11.23 -26.24 18.57
CA MET A 295 11.52 -26.10 17.14
C MET A 295 12.80 -26.86 16.75
N PHE A 296 13.90 -26.66 17.49
CA PHE A 296 15.14 -27.39 17.22
C PHE A 296 14.99 -28.88 17.46
N LEU A 297 14.29 -29.28 18.51
CA LEU A 297 14.03 -30.67 18.80
C LEU A 297 13.26 -31.37 17.69
N LEU A 298 12.20 -30.68 17.15
CA LEU A 298 11.44 -31.21 16.02
C LEU A 298 12.26 -31.22 14.72
N ALA A 299 13.02 -30.18 14.43
CA ALA A 299 13.85 -30.10 13.24
C ALA A 299 14.94 -31.20 13.22
N ILE A 300 15.59 -31.44 14.35
CA ILE A 300 16.62 -32.47 14.46
C ILE A 300 16.00 -33.88 14.36
N ASN A 301 14.89 -34.15 15.07
CA ASN A 301 14.31 -35.48 15.03
C ASN A 301 13.68 -35.82 13.68
N ILE A 302 12.87 -34.90 13.12
CA ILE A 302 12.21 -35.16 11.83
C ILE A 302 13.21 -35.11 10.69
N GLY A 303 14.11 -34.09 10.66
CA GLY A 303 15.17 -33.98 9.67
C GLY A 303 16.18 -35.12 9.77
N GLY A 304 16.51 -35.53 11.01
CA GLY A 304 17.41 -36.68 11.27
C GLY A 304 16.84 -38.02 10.82
N ALA A 305 15.52 -38.20 10.88
CA ALA A 305 14.87 -39.41 10.37
C ALA A 305 15.02 -39.56 8.82
N LEU A 306 15.18 -38.47 8.10
CA LEU A 306 15.41 -38.45 6.63
C LEU A 306 16.91 -38.61 6.28
N GLN A 307 17.82 -38.33 7.20
CA GLN A 307 19.27 -38.35 6.98
C GLN A 307 19.79 -39.66 6.38
N PRO A 308 19.39 -40.88 6.83
CA PRO A 308 19.86 -42.13 6.25
C PRO A 308 19.49 -42.31 4.78
N ILE A 309 18.34 -41.77 4.34
CA ILE A 309 17.89 -41.85 2.95
C ILE A 309 18.81 -40.97 2.05
N PHE A 310 19.12 -39.78 2.52
CA PHE A 310 20.02 -38.85 1.80
C PHE A 310 21.46 -39.37 1.80
N ASP A 311 21.94 -40.01 2.88
CA ASP A 311 23.25 -40.63 2.95
C ASP A 311 23.38 -41.80 1.97
N ALA A 312 22.45 -42.74 2.01
CA ALA A 312 22.43 -43.87 1.08
C ALA A 312 22.32 -43.44 -0.38
N GLY A 313 21.47 -42.44 -0.68
CA GLY A 313 21.32 -41.87 -2.00
C GLY A 313 22.60 -41.16 -2.48
N SER A 314 23.24 -40.41 -1.60
CA SER A 314 24.51 -39.72 -1.90
C SER A 314 25.64 -40.69 -2.19
N VAL A 315 25.83 -41.74 -1.37
CA VAL A 315 26.81 -42.79 -1.60
C VAL A 315 26.56 -43.49 -2.93
N ALA A 316 25.31 -43.87 -3.20
CA ALA A 316 24.98 -44.58 -4.45
C ALA A 316 25.30 -43.74 -5.70
N VAL A 317 24.95 -42.46 -5.67
CA VAL A 317 25.12 -41.57 -6.84
C VAL A 317 26.55 -41.05 -6.94
N PHE A 318 27.09 -40.44 -5.90
CA PHE A 318 28.35 -39.69 -5.98
C PHE A 318 29.60 -40.56 -5.69
N ILE A 319 29.49 -41.67 -5.00
CA ILE A 319 30.62 -42.56 -4.79
C ILE A 319 30.55 -43.72 -5.77
N HIS A 320 29.52 -44.58 -5.68
CA HIS A 320 29.41 -45.75 -6.54
C HIS A 320 29.15 -45.41 -8.00
N GLY A 321 28.34 -44.36 -8.27
CA GLY A 321 28.07 -43.89 -9.64
C GLY A 321 29.34 -43.39 -10.33
N ILE A 322 30.18 -42.59 -9.62
CA ILE A 322 31.46 -42.09 -10.17
C ILE A 322 32.44 -43.25 -10.36
N GLN A 323 32.54 -44.23 -9.43
CA GLN A 323 33.37 -45.42 -9.58
C GLN A 323 32.96 -46.22 -10.79
N TRP A 324 31.67 -46.47 -10.98
CA TRP A 324 31.12 -47.17 -12.14
C TRP A 324 31.44 -46.44 -13.45
N LEU A 325 31.30 -45.11 -13.49
CA LEU A 325 31.60 -44.27 -14.63
C LEU A 325 33.11 -44.34 -14.99
N GLY A 326 33.97 -44.23 -13.98
CA GLY A 326 35.41 -44.29 -14.13
C GLY A 326 35.86 -45.65 -14.70
N TYR A 327 35.23 -46.73 -14.23
CA TYR A 327 35.48 -48.08 -14.76
C TYR A 327 35.04 -48.24 -16.21
N THR A 328 33.85 -47.70 -16.54
CA THR A 328 33.29 -47.80 -17.89
C THR A 328 34.10 -46.96 -18.92
N LEU A 329 34.58 -45.79 -18.51
CA LEU A 329 35.36 -44.87 -19.36
C LEU A 329 36.88 -45.12 -19.30
N HIS A 330 37.32 -46.15 -18.58
CA HIS A 330 38.73 -46.53 -18.43
C HIS A 330 39.61 -45.37 -17.89
N PHE A 331 39.12 -44.64 -16.88
CA PHE A 331 39.90 -43.61 -16.22
C PHE A 331 41.07 -44.20 -15.44
N PRO A 332 42.21 -43.49 -15.31
CA PRO A 332 43.28 -43.90 -14.43
C PRO A 332 42.79 -44.02 -12.98
N ASP A 333 43.28 -45.03 -12.24
CA ASP A 333 42.82 -45.34 -10.85
C ASP A 333 42.90 -44.11 -9.91
N TRP A 334 43.97 -43.32 -10.01
CA TRP A 334 44.13 -42.16 -9.19
C TRP A 334 43.02 -41.10 -9.44
N LEU A 335 42.58 -40.95 -10.70
CA LEU A 335 41.52 -40.00 -11.04
C LEU A 335 40.15 -40.47 -10.54
N THR A 336 39.88 -41.77 -10.66
CA THR A 336 38.64 -42.40 -10.18
C THR A 336 38.54 -42.27 -8.65
N VAL A 337 39.65 -42.51 -7.92
CA VAL A 337 39.70 -42.37 -6.48
C VAL A 337 39.53 -40.90 -6.07
N PHE A 338 40.21 -39.98 -6.75
CA PHE A 338 40.08 -38.54 -6.46
C PHE A 338 38.64 -38.02 -6.65
N LEU A 339 37.98 -38.39 -7.74
CA LEU A 339 36.62 -37.98 -8.02
C LEU A 339 35.61 -38.66 -7.07
N ALA A 340 35.70 -39.97 -6.87
CA ALA A 340 34.72 -40.70 -6.04
C ALA A 340 34.90 -40.45 -4.56
N GLN A 341 36.13 -40.53 -4.03
CA GLN A 341 36.37 -40.36 -2.59
C GLN A 341 36.63 -38.92 -2.21
N GLY A 342 37.31 -38.13 -3.06
CA GLY A 342 37.54 -36.71 -2.80
C GLY A 342 36.27 -35.89 -2.97
N ILE A 343 35.77 -35.76 -4.19
CA ILE A 343 34.62 -34.93 -4.51
C ILE A 343 33.32 -35.60 -4.03
N GLY A 344 33.11 -36.88 -4.36
CA GLY A 344 31.93 -37.64 -3.96
C GLY A 344 31.79 -37.77 -2.44
N GLY A 345 32.91 -38.05 -1.75
CA GLY A 345 32.97 -38.11 -0.29
C GLY A 345 32.70 -36.75 0.36
N GLY A 346 33.21 -35.65 -0.22
CA GLY A 346 32.91 -34.28 0.24
C GLY A 346 31.41 -33.96 0.15
N ILE A 347 30.77 -34.30 -0.99
CA ILE A 347 29.31 -34.14 -1.16
C ILE A 347 28.55 -35.01 -0.16
N ASN A 348 28.98 -36.25 0.04
CA ASN A 348 28.36 -37.17 1.03
C ASN A 348 28.45 -36.68 2.45
N THR A 349 29.41 -35.85 2.81
CA THR A 349 29.50 -35.26 4.15
C THR A 349 28.44 -34.16 4.37
N VAL A 350 28.06 -33.44 3.33
CA VAL A 350 27.15 -32.28 3.43
C VAL A 350 25.69 -32.66 3.13
N LEU A 351 25.45 -33.50 2.14
CA LEU A 351 24.12 -33.83 1.63
C LEU A 351 23.17 -34.42 2.68
N PRO A 352 23.61 -35.31 3.60
CA PRO A 352 22.77 -35.82 4.68
C PRO A 352 22.29 -34.78 5.70
N LEU A 353 22.94 -33.59 5.75
CA LEU A 353 22.51 -32.49 6.64
C LEU A 353 21.39 -31.62 6.03
N VAL A 354 21.20 -31.68 4.73
CA VAL A 354 20.20 -30.88 4.00
C VAL A 354 18.78 -31.05 4.57
N PRO A 355 18.27 -32.24 4.88
CA PRO A 355 16.96 -32.41 5.46
C PRO A 355 16.77 -31.69 6.81
N GLN A 356 17.80 -31.72 7.67
CA GLN A 356 17.75 -31.03 8.97
C GLN A 356 17.69 -29.52 8.80
N ILE A 357 18.53 -28.97 7.91
CA ILE A 357 18.55 -27.55 7.60
C ILE A 357 17.22 -27.12 6.95
N GLY A 358 16.72 -27.92 6.01
CA GLY A 358 15.43 -27.68 5.35
C GLY A 358 14.26 -27.65 6.34
N MET A 359 14.20 -28.58 7.28
CA MET A 359 13.18 -28.60 8.33
C MET A 359 13.31 -27.41 9.28
N MET A 360 14.53 -26.99 9.61
CA MET A 360 14.74 -25.79 10.42
C MET A 360 14.18 -24.53 9.73
N TYR A 361 14.48 -24.34 8.44
CA TYR A 361 13.92 -23.20 7.68
C TYR A 361 12.40 -23.27 7.53
N LEU A 362 11.86 -24.48 7.36
CA LEU A 362 10.41 -24.67 7.27
C LEU A 362 9.71 -24.24 8.57
N PHE A 363 10.24 -24.63 9.72
CA PHE A 363 9.69 -24.23 11.02
C PHE A 363 9.92 -22.73 11.33
N LEU A 364 11.00 -22.12 10.84
CA LEU A 364 11.21 -20.67 10.98
C LEU A 364 10.26 -19.83 10.10
N SER A 365 9.69 -20.42 9.04
CA SER A 365 8.75 -19.76 8.14
C SER A 365 7.31 -19.73 8.68
N PHE A 366 7.00 -20.52 9.71
CA PHE A 366 5.72 -20.53 10.42
C PHE A 366 5.76 -19.66 11.67
#